data_2d0e010224320897515b3b89a2230fa0
#
_entry.id   2d0e010224320897515b3b89a2230fa0
#
_cell.length_a   1.000
_cell.length_b   1.000
_cell.length_c   1.000
_cell.angle_alpha   90.00
_cell.angle_beta   90.00
_cell.angle_gamma   90.00
#
_symmetry.space_group_name_H-M   'P 1'
#
loop_
_entity.id
_entity.type
_entity.pdbx_description
1 polymer ?
#
loop_
_entity_poly.entity_id
_entity_poly.type
_entity_poly.pdbx_seq_one_letter_code
_entity_poly.pdbx_strand_id
1 'polypeptide(L)'
;MIFHVVTRQNWQKALQQGFYEADSLASEGFIHTSKANQVAGVLERYYPQHALLKGPCDLVLLHIDEIKLTAPLKFDMATSVNETFPHIYGRLNIDAVVKVEKL
;
A
#
# COMPACT_ATOMS: atom_id res chain seq x y z
N MET A 1 0.94 -11.67 5.02
CA MET A 1 1.62 -10.57 4.31
C MET A 1 0.61 -9.75 3.54
N ILE A 2 0.65 -8.44 3.70
CA ILE A 2 -0.17 -7.51 2.94
C ILE A 2 0.73 -6.56 2.15
N PHE A 3 0.15 -5.85 1.19
CA PHE A 3 0.92 -5.11 0.18
C PHE A 3 0.35 -3.72 -0.03
N HIS A 4 1.23 -2.77 -0.32
CA HIS A 4 0.82 -1.39 -0.60
C HIS A 4 1.66 -0.83 -1.74
N VAL A 5 0.97 -0.24 -2.73
CA VAL A 5 1.63 0.42 -3.87
C VAL A 5 1.84 1.89 -3.51
N VAL A 6 3.04 2.38 -3.68
CA VAL A 6 3.40 3.77 -3.38
C VAL A 6 4.46 4.25 -4.36
N THR A 7 4.53 5.56 -4.58
CA THR A 7 5.63 6.13 -5.37
C THR A 7 6.93 6.01 -4.59
N ARG A 8 8.03 5.83 -5.34
CA ARG A 8 9.36 5.79 -4.73
C ARG A 8 9.63 7.05 -3.91
N GLN A 9 9.23 8.20 -4.44
CA GLN A 9 9.42 9.49 -3.77
C GLN A 9 8.73 9.54 -2.42
N ASN A 10 7.47 9.11 -2.36
CA ASN A 10 6.71 9.08 -1.11
C ASN A 10 7.29 8.08 -0.12
N TRP A 11 7.78 6.95 -0.61
CA TRP A 11 8.44 5.97 0.26
C TRP A 11 9.75 6.52 0.84
N GLN A 12 10.56 7.20 0.03
CA GLN A 12 11.79 7.81 0.52
C GLN A 12 11.50 8.88 1.57
N LYS A 13 10.43 9.66 1.37
CA LYS A 13 10.00 10.64 2.36
C LYS A 13 9.60 9.95 3.67
N ALA A 14 8.91 8.83 3.59
CA ALA A 14 8.53 8.05 4.76
C ALA A 14 9.77 7.57 5.54
N LEU A 15 10.80 7.10 4.82
CA LEU A 15 12.04 6.68 5.46
C LEU A 15 12.72 7.80 6.21
N GLN A 16 12.66 9.03 5.67
CA GLN A 16 13.26 10.19 6.30
C GLN A 16 12.50 10.61 7.56
N GLN A 17 11.17 10.52 7.55
CA GLN A 17 10.36 10.95 8.69
C GLN A 17 10.13 9.84 9.73
N GLY A 18 10.44 8.59 9.39
CA GLY A 18 10.34 7.47 10.33
C GLY A 18 9.03 6.71 10.35
N PHE A 19 8.06 7.11 9.52
CA PHE A 19 6.78 6.42 9.38
C PHE A 19 6.16 6.77 8.03
N TYR A 20 5.21 5.95 7.57
CA TYR A 20 4.49 6.20 6.33
C TYR A 20 3.03 6.55 6.62
N GLU A 21 2.55 7.60 5.95
CA GLU A 21 1.14 7.99 5.94
C GLU A 21 0.71 8.19 4.49
N ALA A 22 -0.37 7.51 4.09
CA ALA A 22 -1.00 7.76 2.79
C ALA A 22 -2.00 8.91 2.95
N ASP A 23 -2.33 9.57 1.83
CA ASP A 23 -3.34 10.64 1.83
C ASP A 23 -4.69 10.14 2.35
N SER A 24 -5.03 8.88 2.09
CA SER A 24 -6.26 8.26 2.56
C SER A 24 -6.38 8.21 4.08
N LEU A 25 -5.26 8.23 4.79
CA LEU A 25 -5.29 8.23 6.26
C LEU A 25 -5.97 9.48 6.79
N ALA A 26 -5.70 10.64 6.19
CA ALA A 26 -6.34 11.89 6.59
C ALA A 26 -7.78 12.00 6.08
N SER A 27 -8.06 11.53 4.87
CA SER A 27 -9.39 11.67 4.25
C SER A 27 -10.36 10.56 4.61
N GLU A 28 -9.88 9.34 4.85
CA GLU A 28 -10.71 8.16 5.10
C GLU A 28 -10.44 7.47 6.44
N GLY A 29 -9.32 7.79 7.08
CA GLY A 29 -8.96 7.23 8.38
C GLY A 29 -8.16 5.94 8.32
N PHE A 30 -7.74 5.50 7.12
CA PHE A 30 -6.96 4.28 6.98
C PHE A 30 -6.11 4.32 5.72
N ILE A 31 -5.10 3.45 5.69
CA ILE A 31 -4.22 3.24 4.54
C ILE A 31 -4.74 2.02 3.77
N HIS A 32 -4.96 2.17 2.47
CA HIS A 32 -5.38 1.08 1.60
C HIS A 32 -4.22 0.11 1.37
N THR A 33 -4.47 -1.18 1.62
CA THR A 33 -3.52 -2.24 1.30
C THR A 33 -4.24 -3.35 0.55
N SER A 34 -3.50 -4.37 0.15
CA SER A 34 -4.04 -5.47 -0.66
C SER A 34 -3.47 -6.80 -0.20
N LYS A 35 -4.22 -7.87 -0.41
CA LYS A 35 -3.71 -9.23 -0.34
C LYS A 35 -2.88 -9.51 -1.60
N ALA A 36 -2.03 -10.54 -1.56
CA ALA A 36 -1.15 -10.87 -2.69
C ALA A 36 -1.92 -11.04 -4.01
N ASN A 37 -3.06 -11.70 -3.99
CA ASN A 37 -3.87 -11.94 -5.18
C ASN A 37 -4.67 -10.73 -5.65
N GLN A 38 -4.60 -9.63 -4.93
CA GLN A 38 -5.33 -8.40 -5.28
C GLN A 38 -4.43 -7.35 -5.92
N VAL A 39 -3.11 -7.48 -5.81
CA VAL A 39 -2.16 -6.46 -6.26
C VAL A 39 -2.30 -6.16 -7.76
N ALA A 40 -2.40 -7.19 -8.58
CA ALA A 40 -2.54 -6.99 -10.04
C ALA A 40 -3.79 -6.18 -10.39
N GLY A 41 -4.92 -6.47 -9.73
CA GLY A 41 -6.17 -5.73 -9.94
C GLY A 41 -6.09 -4.29 -9.48
N VAL A 42 -5.39 -4.03 -8.38
CA VAL A 42 -5.17 -2.67 -7.89
C VAL A 42 -4.34 -1.87 -8.87
N LEU A 43 -3.26 -2.44 -9.40
CA LEU A 43 -2.43 -1.77 -10.41
C LEU A 43 -3.24 -1.47 -11.66
N GLU A 44 -4.06 -2.40 -12.10
CA GLU A 44 -4.88 -2.23 -13.29
C GLU A 44 -5.93 -1.12 -13.13
N ARG A 45 -6.56 -1.04 -11.95
CA ARG A 45 -7.64 -0.06 -11.69
C ARG A 45 -7.13 1.33 -11.38
N TYR A 46 -6.08 1.45 -10.58
CA TYR A 46 -5.63 2.74 -10.04
C TYR A 46 -4.32 3.24 -10.65
N TYR A 47 -3.56 2.36 -11.30
CA TYR A 47 -2.28 2.72 -11.91
C TYR A 47 -2.17 2.15 -13.33
N PRO A 48 -3.15 2.45 -14.22
CA PRO A 48 -3.15 1.88 -15.58
C PRO A 48 -1.92 2.28 -16.39
N GLN A 49 -1.32 3.44 -16.11
CA GLN A 49 -0.11 3.88 -16.80
C GLN A 49 1.07 2.95 -16.55
N HIS A 50 1.08 2.25 -15.41
CA HIS A 50 2.13 1.28 -15.11
C HIS A 50 2.19 0.18 -16.16
N ALA A 51 1.04 -0.27 -16.65
CA ALA A 51 0.97 -1.31 -17.68
C ALA A 51 1.20 -0.78 -19.09
N LEU A 52 0.82 0.48 -19.35
CA LEU A 52 0.88 1.09 -20.68
C LEU A 52 2.21 1.77 -20.96
N LEU A 53 2.80 2.43 -19.98
CA LEU A 53 4.08 3.10 -20.12
C LEU A 53 5.18 2.13 -19.74
N LYS A 54 5.81 1.53 -20.73
CA LYS A 54 6.95 0.62 -20.53
C LYS A 54 8.23 1.39 -20.16
N GLY A 55 8.08 2.48 -19.45
CA GLY A 55 9.19 3.28 -18.97
C GLY A 55 9.44 3.06 -17.50
N PRO A 56 10.43 3.75 -16.92
CA PRO A 56 10.68 3.68 -15.49
C PRO A 56 9.45 4.17 -14.74
N CYS A 57 8.73 3.23 -14.19
CA CYS A 57 7.61 3.50 -13.32
C CYS A 57 8.15 3.77 -11.93
N ASP A 58 7.84 4.92 -11.37
CA ASP A 58 8.30 5.31 -10.05
C ASP A 58 7.47 4.71 -8.93
N LEU A 59 6.93 3.52 -9.16
CA LEU A 59 6.14 2.79 -8.17
C LEU A 59 6.96 1.69 -7.53
N VAL A 60 6.75 1.50 -6.24
CA VAL A 60 7.30 0.37 -5.49
C VAL A 60 6.16 -0.34 -4.78
N LEU A 61 6.35 -1.63 -4.54
CA LEU A 61 5.42 -2.45 -3.79
C LEU A 61 6.01 -2.73 -2.42
N LEU A 62 5.33 -2.29 -1.38
CA LEU A 62 5.74 -2.58 -0.01
C LEU A 62 5.16 -3.92 0.40
N HIS A 63 6.03 -4.81 0.88
CA HIS A 63 5.65 -6.07 1.50
C HIS A 63 5.60 -5.84 3.00
N ILE A 64 4.42 -5.94 3.58
CA ILE A 64 4.18 -5.57 4.97
C ILE A 64 3.87 -6.81 5.80
N ASP A 65 4.63 -7.01 6.86
CA ASP A 65 4.38 -8.07 7.82
C ASP A 65 3.31 -7.59 8.81
N GLU A 66 2.14 -8.20 8.73
CA GLU A 66 0.98 -7.84 9.56
C GLU A 66 1.27 -7.94 11.05
N ILE A 67 2.11 -8.90 11.45
CA ILE A 67 2.44 -9.14 12.85
C ILE A 67 3.23 -7.96 13.44
N LYS A 68 3.98 -7.25 12.60
CA LYS A 68 4.81 -6.14 13.04
C LYS A 68 4.10 -4.79 13.05
N LEU A 69 2.84 -4.74 12.62
CA LEU A 69 2.08 -3.50 12.59
C LEU A 69 1.81 -3.00 14.01
N THR A 70 1.98 -1.69 14.22
CA THR A 70 1.62 -1.03 15.49
C THR A 70 0.22 -0.44 15.45
N ALA A 71 -0.33 -0.18 14.25
CA ALA A 71 -1.68 0.33 14.08
C ALA A 71 -2.67 -0.84 13.86
N PRO A 72 -3.97 -0.63 14.16
CA PRO A 72 -4.97 -1.66 13.93
C PRO A 72 -5.12 -2.01 12.45
N LEU A 73 -5.29 -3.29 12.18
CA LEU A 73 -5.56 -3.81 10.84
C LEU A 73 -6.98 -4.37 10.81
N LYS A 74 -7.76 -3.96 9.81
CA LYS A 74 -9.12 -4.47 9.59
C LYS A 74 -9.30 -4.85 8.14
N PHE A 75 -10.12 -5.87 7.89
CA PHE A 75 -10.49 -6.28 6.55
C PHE A 75 -11.88 -5.75 6.25
N ASP A 76 -11.95 -4.72 5.39
CA ASP A 76 -13.19 -4.04 5.06
C ASP A 76 -13.68 -4.43 3.66
N MET A 77 -15.00 -4.56 3.52
CA MET A 77 -15.61 -4.93 2.24
C MET A 77 -15.60 -3.76 1.27
N ALA A 78 -15.08 -3.99 0.07
CA ALA A 78 -15.20 -3.07 -1.05
C ALA A 78 -16.35 -3.55 -1.93
N THR A 79 -17.52 -2.90 -1.84
CA THR A 79 -18.72 -3.35 -2.52
C THR A 79 -18.62 -3.28 -4.05
N SER A 80 -17.81 -2.35 -4.57
CA SER A 80 -17.64 -2.19 -6.02
C SER A 80 -17.00 -3.41 -6.68
N VAL A 81 -16.20 -4.18 -5.95
CA VAL A 81 -15.53 -5.38 -6.46
C VAL A 81 -15.91 -6.64 -5.67
N ASN A 82 -16.76 -6.50 -4.66
CA ASN A 82 -17.24 -7.59 -3.81
C ASN A 82 -16.09 -8.38 -3.18
N GLU A 83 -15.08 -7.69 -2.68
CA GLU A 83 -13.92 -8.28 -2.03
C GLU A 83 -13.59 -7.53 -0.76
N THR A 84 -12.97 -8.22 0.21
CA THR A 84 -12.44 -7.56 1.40
C THR A 84 -10.99 -7.18 1.17
N PHE A 85 -10.64 -5.97 1.59
CA PHE A 85 -9.26 -5.46 1.53
C PHE A 85 -8.76 -5.16 2.93
N PRO A 86 -7.50 -5.49 3.23
CA PRO A 86 -6.91 -5.08 4.50
C PRO A 86 -6.70 -3.58 4.52
N HIS A 87 -7.06 -2.93 5.63
CA HIS A 87 -6.87 -1.49 5.81
C HIS A 87 -6.13 -1.24 7.14
N ILE A 88 -5.09 -0.42 7.09
CA ILE A 88 -4.31 -0.06 8.27
C ILE A 88 -4.89 1.24 8.84
N TYR A 89 -5.40 1.18 10.06
CA TYR A 89 -6.04 2.32 10.72
C TYR A 89 -5.05 3.10 11.56
N GLY A 90 -4.06 3.68 10.90
CA GLY A 90 -3.03 4.49 11.51
C GLY A 90 -1.78 4.53 10.66
N ARG A 91 -0.74 5.13 11.20
CA ARG A 91 0.56 5.22 10.52
C ARG A 91 1.17 3.83 10.34
N LEU A 92 1.82 3.64 9.21
CA LEU A 92 2.59 2.43 8.95
C LEU A 92 4.01 2.61 9.51
N ASN A 93 4.35 1.77 10.48
CA ASN A 93 5.71 1.77 11.03
C ASN A 93 6.67 1.15 10.02
N ILE A 94 7.84 1.76 9.86
CA ILE A 94 8.82 1.38 8.83
C ILE A 94 9.30 -0.06 9.01
N ASP A 95 9.48 -0.51 10.25
CA ASP A 95 9.98 -1.86 10.53
C ASP A 95 8.98 -2.98 10.19
N ALA A 96 7.72 -2.64 9.92
CA ALA A 96 6.74 -3.62 9.41
C ALA A 96 6.93 -3.89 7.92
N VAL A 97 7.63 -3.01 7.19
CA VAL A 97 7.94 -3.20 5.78
C VAL A 97 9.19 -4.06 5.67
N VAL A 98 9.02 -5.31 5.25
CA VAL A 98 10.10 -6.29 5.22
C VAL A 98 10.77 -6.41 3.86
N LYS A 99 10.13 -5.87 2.82
CA LYS A 99 10.69 -5.85 1.47
C LYS A 99 10.08 -4.70 0.68
N VAL A 100 10.89 -4.04 -0.14
CA VAL A 100 10.45 -3.02 -1.08
C VAL A 100 10.78 -3.53 -2.47
N GLU A 101 9.76 -3.74 -3.28
CA GLU A 101 9.90 -4.32 -4.62
C GLU A 101 9.65 -3.24 -5.66
N LYS A 102 10.59 -3.08 -6.59
CA LYS A 102 10.43 -2.16 -7.72
C LYS A 102 9.39 -2.73 -8.69
N LEU A 103 8.41 -1.92 -9.05
CA LEU A 103 7.37 -2.31 -10.00
C LEU A 103 7.67 -1.94 -11.46
#